data_afec50919e33d9ba560e43d72f58d2f7
#
_entry.id   afec50919e33d9ba560e43d72f58d2f7
#
_cell.length_a   1.000
_cell.length_b   1.000
_cell.length_c   1.000
_cell.angle_alpha   90.00
_cell.angle_beta   90.00
_cell.angle_gamma   90.00
#
_symmetry.space_group_name_H-M   'P 1'
#
loop_
_entity.id
_entity.type
_entity.pdbx_description
1 polymer ?
#
loop_
_entity_poly.entity_id
_entity_poly.type
_entity_poly.pdbx_seq_one_letter_code
_entity_poly.pdbx_strand_id
1 'polypeptide(L)'
;DYGWYDRHHAGGPGCYHDNLYLGKDNYHRFSDHKKEIVYWGEDGAIGTPPRLQLIREDILKSGKMNSWEADDYLQWYDAYDRFLKEKGFDKAFPTVDDLTRSMGNVSFYYQGRIIENIRISNTVDAYAVNGWESMKLENHSGIVDNYRFPKGDPEVMARYNAPLYLAVKMNRKVVSTGDTTLVDTYIVNEKNLKGSYILNLVAKDESGNVVASHKERVTVKGGNDYGQCLQSGWAFIPK
;
A
#
# COMPACT_ATOMS: atom_id res chain seq x y z
N ASP A 1 3.18 7.90 -34.00
CA ASP A 1 4.13 7.18 -33.16
C ASP A 1 3.39 6.53 -32.02
N TYR A 2 3.32 5.23 -32.05
CA TYR A 2 2.72 4.45 -30.98
C TYR A 2 3.82 4.15 -29.97
N GLY A 3 4.03 5.04 -29.02
CA GLY A 3 4.90 4.86 -27.89
C GLY A 3 4.16 4.16 -26.77
N TRP A 4 4.87 3.49 -25.91
CA TRP A 4 4.40 3.17 -24.59
C TRP A 4 4.95 4.23 -23.64
N TYR A 5 4.17 4.51 -22.62
CA TYR A 5 4.51 5.51 -21.63
C TYR A 5 4.86 4.81 -20.33
N ASP A 6 6.14 4.90 -19.96
CA ASP A 6 6.64 4.32 -18.72
C ASP A 6 6.71 5.40 -17.64
N ARG A 7 6.17 5.07 -16.47
CA ARG A 7 6.27 5.92 -15.30
C ARG A 7 6.85 5.17 -14.12
N HIS A 8 7.69 5.90 -13.43
CA HIS A 8 8.25 5.48 -12.16
C HIS A 8 7.61 6.28 -11.04
N HIS A 9 7.06 5.60 -10.06
CA HIS A 9 6.58 6.20 -8.83
C HIS A 9 7.30 5.58 -7.66
N ALA A 10 8.43 6.16 -7.29
CA ALA A 10 9.10 5.81 -6.06
C ALA A 10 8.34 6.41 -4.87
N GLY A 11 8.06 5.58 -3.88
CA GLY A 11 7.50 6.04 -2.63
C GLY A 11 8.36 7.13 -2.01
N GLY A 12 7.82 8.32 -1.93
CA GLY A 12 8.44 9.45 -1.25
C GLY A 12 7.53 9.97 -0.14
N PRO A 13 7.85 11.10 0.47
CA PRO A 13 7.01 11.71 1.50
C PRO A 13 5.54 11.86 1.10
N GLY A 14 5.25 12.01 -0.20
CA GLY A 14 3.89 12.07 -0.73
C GLY A 14 3.08 10.78 -0.62
N CYS A 15 3.69 9.62 -0.44
CA CYS A 15 2.99 8.35 -0.30
C CYS A 15 2.19 8.24 1.00
N TYR A 16 2.49 9.06 1.98
CA TYR A 16 1.80 9.09 3.27
C TYR A 16 0.67 10.12 3.32
N HIS A 17 0.47 10.87 2.25
CA HIS A 17 -0.53 11.92 2.25
C HIS A 17 -1.94 11.39 2.03
N ASP A 18 -2.89 12.15 2.48
CA ASP A 18 -4.32 11.93 2.25
C ASP A 18 -4.69 11.83 0.76
N ASN A 19 -3.82 12.28 -0.14
CA ASN A 19 -3.99 12.16 -1.60
C ASN A 19 -4.20 10.72 -2.07
N LEU A 20 -3.66 9.73 -1.38
CA LEU A 20 -3.94 8.32 -1.67
C LEU A 20 -5.39 7.92 -1.38
N TYR A 21 -6.12 8.76 -0.69
CA TYR A 21 -7.52 8.55 -0.32
C TYR A 21 -8.49 9.41 -1.15
N LEU A 22 -7.99 10.43 -1.82
CA LEU A 22 -8.77 11.26 -2.74
C LEU A 22 -8.94 10.51 -4.06
N GLY A 23 -10.08 10.23 -4.54
CA GLY A 23 -10.48 9.47 -5.70
C GLY A 23 -9.45 9.29 -6.84
N LYS A 24 -9.79 8.50 -7.81
CA LYS A 24 -8.92 8.04 -8.91
C LYS A 24 -8.17 9.15 -9.66
N ASP A 25 -8.81 10.33 -9.82
CA ASP A 25 -8.30 11.37 -10.72
C ASP A 25 -7.15 12.20 -10.13
N ASN A 26 -6.90 12.08 -8.84
CA ASN A 26 -5.84 12.85 -8.17
C ASN A 26 -4.46 12.22 -8.27
N TYR A 27 -4.38 10.93 -8.57
CA TYR A 27 -3.12 10.20 -8.56
C TYR A 27 -2.59 9.85 -9.94
N HIS A 28 -3.46 9.63 -10.93
CA HIS A 28 -3.12 9.17 -12.26
C HIS A 28 -3.75 10.02 -13.36
N ARG A 29 -3.38 11.28 -13.43
CA ARG A 29 -3.86 12.23 -14.45
C ARG A 29 -3.15 12.10 -15.81
N PHE A 30 -2.82 10.90 -16.27
CA PHE A 30 -1.83 10.84 -17.32
C PHE A 30 -2.31 10.40 -18.69
N SER A 31 -3.53 10.05 -18.86
CA SER A 31 -3.95 9.49 -20.12
C SER A 31 -4.90 10.40 -20.87
N ASP A 32 -4.36 11.50 -21.37
CA ASP A 32 -4.97 12.12 -22.55
C ASP A 32 -4.70 11.28 -23.80
N HIS A 33 -3.78 10.32 -23.73
CA HIS A 33 -3.31 9.47 -24.81
C HIS A 33 -3.93 8.07 -24.73
N LYS A 34 -5.21 7.95 -25.05
CA LYS A 34 -5.94 6.66 -25.04
C LYS A 34 -5.46 5.63 -26.07
N LYS A 35 -4.42 5.92 -26.83
CA LYS A 35 -3.88 5.03 -27.87
C LYS A 35 -2.52 4.43 -27.49
N GLU A 36 -1.94 4.86 -26.41
CA GLU A 36 -0.64 4.41 -25.95
C GLU A 36 -0.82 3.43 -24.79
N ILE A 37 0.04 2.42 -24.73
CA ILE A 37 0.13 1.55 -23.57
C ILE A 37 0.76 2.34 -22.44
N VAL A 38 0.04 2.46 -21.36
CA VAL A 38 0.53 3.08 -20.12
C VAL A 38 1.05 2.00 -19.19
N TYR A 39 2.35 1.96 -19.03
CA TYR A 39 3.03 1.03 -18.12
C TYR A 39 3.58 1.77 -16.90
N TRP A 40 3.20 1.28 -15.75
CA TRP A 40 3.71 1.77 -14.47
C TRP A 40 4.87 0.88 -14.02
N GLY A 41 6.09 1.19 -14.52
CA GLY A 41 7.24 0.30 -14.45
C GLY A 41 7.89 0.19 -13.09
N GLU A 42 7.78 1.24 -12.27
CA GLU A 42 8.31 1.24 -10.92
C GLU A 42 7.29 1.79 -9.93
N ASP A 43 6.46 0.90 -9.41
CA ASP A 43 5.57 1.23 -8.31
C ASP A 43 6.23 0.83 -6.99
N GLY A 44 6.92 1.78 -6.38
CA GLY A 44 7.64 1.63 -5.13
C GLY A 44 6.88 2.29 -3.98
N ALA A 45 6.56 1.51 -2.95
CA ALA A 45 6.07 2.06 -1.70
C ALA A 45 7.21 2.54 -0.81
N ILE A 46 6.91 2.71 0.44
CA ILE A 46 7.84 3.10 1.48
C ILE A 46 8.92 2.03 1.63
N GLY A 47 10.16 2.43 1.49
CA GLY A 47 11.30 1.58 1.79
C GLY A 47 11.33 1.18 3.26
N THR A 48 11.54 -0.10 3.52
CA THR A 48 11.65 -0.64 4.87
C THR A 48 12.88 -1.51 4.99
N PRO A 49 13.55 -1.52 6.17
CA PRO A 49 14.76 -2.31 6.34
C PRO A 49 14.46 -3.82 6.25
N PRO A 50 15.48 -4.62 5.90
CA PRO A 50 15.40 -6.07 6.02
C PRO A 50 15.41 -6.50 7.49
N ARG A 51 15.47 -7.82 7.76
CA ARG A 51 15.60 -8.37 9.11
C ARG A 51 16.98 -8.10 9.70
N LEU A 52 17.18 -6.90 10.18
CA LEU A 52 18.47 -6.43 10.69
C LEU A 52 18.99 -7.28 11.84
N GLN A 53 18.12 -7.79 12.70
CA GLN A 53 18.52 -8.66 13.82
C GLN A 53 19.11 -9.98 13.31
N LEU A 54 18.45 -10.63 12.36
CA LEU A 54 18.94 -11.89 11.77
C LEU A 54 20.26 -11.67 11.02
N ILE A 55 20.37 -10.59 10.25
CA ILE A 55 21.60 -10.23 9.54
C ILE A 55 22.74 -10.02 10.55
N ARG A 56 22.49 -9.28 11.62
CA ARG A 56 23.46 -9.06 12.69
C ARG A 56 23.93 -10.38 13.33
N GLU A 57 22.99 -11.26 13.68
CA GLU A 57 23.29 -12.56 14.26
C GLU A 57 24.16 -13.41 13.34
N ASP A 58 23.87 -13.43 12.04
CA ASP A 58 24.66 -14.17 11.06
C ASP A 58 26.06 -13.59 10.87
N ILE A 59 26.20 -12.26 10.82
CA ILE A 59 27.48 -11.60 10.75
C ILE A 59 28.37 -11.99 11.98
N LEU A 60 27.81 -11.87 13.17
CA LEU A 60 28.54 -12.18 14.41
C LEU A 60 28.87 -13.66 14.53
N LYS A 61 27.97 -14.55 14.10
CA LYS A 61 28.17 -16.01 14.16
C LYS A 61 29.19 -16.52 13.15
N SER A 62 29.19 -15.93 11.96
CA SER A 62 30.13 -16.36 10.90
C SER A 62 31.58 -16.02 11.22
N GLY A 63 31.85 -15.15 12.17
CA GLY A 63 33.20 -14.65 12.48
C GLY A 63 33.87 -13.95 11.28
N LYS A 64 33.12 -13.66 10.22
CA LYS A 64 33.59 -13.06 8.97
C LYS A 64 32.96 -11.72 8.77
N MET A 65 33.65 -10.69 9.15
CA MET A 65 33.37 -9.32 8.74
C MET A 65 33.85 -9.07 7.29
N ASN A 66 33.72 -10.05 6.41
CA ASN A 66 34.33 -10.01 5.07
C ASN A 66 33.37 -9.44 4.00
N SER A 67 32.11 -9.20 4.34
CA SER A 67 31.22 -8.46 3.47
C SER A 67 31.50 -6.98 3.63
N TRP A 68 31.67 -6.28 2.54
CA TRP A 68 31.84 -4.82 2.55
C TRP A 68 30.63 -4.08 3.17
N GLU A 69 29.49 -4.75 3.26
CA GLU A 69 28.27 -4.24 3.88
C GLU A 69 28.09 -4.62 5.36
N ALA A 70 28.94 -5.48 5.91
CA ALA A 70 28.74 -6.02 7.25
C ALA A 70 28.71 -4.91 8.32
N ASP A 71 29.65 -3.98 8.26
CA ASP A 71 29.73 -2.87 9.21
C ASP A 71 28.50 -1.95 9.14
N ASP A 72 27.99 -1.72 7.94
CA ASP A 72 26.83 -0.89 7.76
C ASP A 72 25.56 -1.54 8.32
N TYR A 73 25.39 -2.86 8.15
CA TYR A 73 24.25 -3.58 8.75
C TYR A 73 24.32 -3.58 10.27
N LEU A 74 25.52 -3.75 10.84
CA LEU A 74 25.72 -3.67 12.29
C LEU A 74 25.37 -2.27 12.82
N GLN A 75 25.88 -1.23 12.19
CA GLN A 75 25.55 0.15 12.54
C GLN A 75 24.06 0.46 12.39
N TRP A 76 23.44 -0.07 11.36
CA TRP A 76 22.03 0.11 11.11
C TRP A 76 21.18 -0.56 12.19
N TYR A 77 21.50 -1.80 12.54
CA TYR A 77 20.86 -2.49 13.67
C TYR A 77 21.02 -1.67 14.97
N ASP A 78 22.23 -1.26 15.29
CA ASP A 78 22.53 -0.50 16.52
C ASP A 78 21.77 0.84 16.56
N ALA A 79 21.59 1.48 15.42
CA ALA A 79 20.81 2.72 15.33
C ALA A 79 19.33 2.46 15.66
N TYR A 80 18.72 1.39 15.14
CA TYR A 80 17.33 1.04 15.45
C TYR A 80 17.16 0.59 16.90
N ASP A 81 18.04 -0.25 17.41
CA ASP A 81 18.00 -0.70 18.81
C ASP A 81 18.12 0.47 19.80
N ARG A 82 19.04 1.37 19.54
CA ARG A 82 19.19 2.61 20.30
C ARG A 82 17.95 3.51 20.20
N PHE A 83 17.40 3.70 19.00
CA PHE A 83 16.17 4.46 18.80
C PHE A 83 15.00 3.92 19.61
N LEU A 84 14.79 2.61 19.61
CA LEU A 84 13.73 1.97 20.40
C LEU A 84 13.86 2.33 21.88
N LYS A 85 15.07 2.19 22.43
CA LYS A 85 15.34 2.43 23.85
C LYS A 85 15.25 3.90 24.24
N GLU A 86 15.90 4.79 23.47
CA GLU A 86 15.95 6.22 23.78
C GLU A 86 14.58 6.91 23.62
N LYS A 87 13.74 6.40 22.73
CA LYS A 87 12.40 6.95 22.50
C LYS A 87 11.29 6.25 23.27
N GLY A 88 11.63 5.20 24.03
CA GLY A 88 10.67 4.43 24.81
C GLY A 88 9.70 3.61 23.99
N PHE A 89 10.09 3.27 22.73
CA PHE A 89 9.29 2.42 21.85
C PHE A 89 9.54 0.92 22.09
N ASP A 90 10.54 0.55 22.87
CA ASP A 90 10.83 -0.83 23.28
C ASP A 90 9.65 -1.53 23.98
N LYS A 91 8.74 -0.77 24.56
CA LYS A 91 7.47 -1.30 25.12
C LYS A 91 6.49 -1.77 24.05
N ALA A 92 6.47 -1.10 22.90
CA ALA A 92 5.59 -1.44 21.77
C ALA A 92 6.27 -2.42 20.80
N PHE A 93 7.57 -2.31 20.66
CA PHE A 93 8.41 -3.13 19.80
C PHE A 93 9.58 -3.69 20.62
N PRO A 94 9.41 -4.85 21.25
CA PRO A 94 10.44 -5.43 22.13
C PRO A 94 11.77 -5.73 21.43
N THR A 95 11.74 -5.95 20.12
CA THR A 95 12.90 -6.21 19.29
C THR A 95 12.96 -5.32 18.06
N VAL A 96 14.14 -5.20 17.45
CA VAL A 96 14.29 -4.51 16.16
C VAL A 96 13.46 -5.20 15.08
N ASP A 97 13.35 -6.53 15.10
CA ASP A 97 12.54 -7.29 14.14
C ASP A 97 11.03 -6.99 14.28
N ASP A 98 10.52 -6.75 15.50
CA ASP A 98 9.12 -6.35 15.69
C ASP A 98 8.85 -4.98 15.04
N LEU A 99 9.78 -4.03 15.20
CA LEU A 99 9.68 -2.73 14.54
C LEU A 99 9.73 -2.86 13.02
N THR A 100 10.72 -3.58 12.48
CA THR A 100 10.89 -3.69 11.03
C THR A 100 9.74 -4.43 10.36
N ARG A 101 9.15 -5.44 11.02
CA ARG A 101 7.93 -6.11 10.56
C ARG A 101 6.73 -5.15 10.54
N SER A 102 6.59 -4.34 11.57
CA SER A 102 5.53 -3.32 11.61
C SER A 102 5.69 -2.30 10.48
N MET A 103 6.91 -1.86 10.22
CA MET A 103 7.22 -0.99 9.07
C MET A 103 6.89 -1.67 7.74
N GLY A 104 7.20 -2.96 7.59
CA GLY A 104 6.86 -3.75 6.42
C GLY A 104 5.36 -3.84 6.17
N ASN A 105 4.55 -4.02 7.22
CA ASN A 105 3.09 -4.00 7.12
C ASN A 105 2.55 -2.65 6.66
N VAL A 106 3.13 -1.55 7.16
CA VAL A 106 2.78 -0.20 6.72
C VAL A 106 3.16 0.01 5.25
N SER A 107 4.34 -0.46 4.84
CA SER A 107 4.77 -0.43 3.44
C SER A 107 3.79 -1.16 2.54
N PHE A 108 3.41 -2.38 2.88
CA PHE A 108 2.46 -3.18 2.09
C PHE A 108 1.07 -2.54 2.02
N TYR A 109 0.63 -1.92 3.10
CA TYR A 109 -0.62 -1.16 3.09
C TYR A 109 -0.59 -0.01 2.08
N TYR A 110 0.46 0.82 2.11
CA TYR A 110 0.58 1.95 1.17
C TYR A 110 0.80 1.49 -0.27
N GLN A 111 1.61 0.46 -0.48
CA GLN A 111 1.77 -0.18 -1.78
C GLN A 111 0.43 -0.66 -2.33
N GLY A 112 -0.36 -1.32 -1.50
CA GLY A 112 -1.70 -1.75 -1.84
C GLY A 112 -2.63 -0.58 -2.20
N ARG A 113 -2.54 0.54 -1.48
CA ARG A 113 -3.34 1.75 -1.79
C ARG A 113 -2.95 2.36 -3.13
N ILE A 114 -1.66 2.32 -3.50
CA ILE A 114 -1.21 2.75 -4.82
C ILE A 114 -1.77 1.83 -5.91
N ILE A 115 -1.61 0.52 -5.75
CA ILE A 115 -2.18 -0.49 -6.66
C ILE A 115 -3.69 -0.29 -6.82
N GLU A 116 -4.39 -0.04 -5.75
CA GLU A 116 -5.82 0.23 -5.77
C GLU A 116 -6.15 1.47 -6.63
N ASN A 117 -5.39 2.57 -6.49
CA ASN A 117 -5.58 3.76 -7.32
C ASN A 117 -5.30 3.48 -8.80
N ILE A 118 -4.24 2.75 -9.11
CA ILE A 118 -3.92 2.31 -10.47
C ILE A 118 -5.11 1.57 -11.08
N ARG A 119 -5.61 0.57 -10.35
CA ARG A 119 -6.65 -0.33 -10.86
C ARG A 119 -8.03 0.31 -11.01
N ILE A 120 -8.38 1.28 -10.18
CA ILE A 120 -9.67 2.00 -10.33
C ILE A 120 -9.62 3.12 -11.36
N SER A 121 -8.43 3.55 -11.80
CA SER A 121 -8.26 4.68 -12.71
C SER A 121 -8.67 4.38 -14.16
N ASN A 122 -8.58 3.13 -14.60
CA ASN A 122 -8.73 2.68 -16.00
C ASN A 122 -7.77 3.38 -16.97
N THR A 123 -6.63 3.88 -16.50
CA THR A 123 -5.68 4.66 -17.30
C THR A 123 -4.33 3.96 -17.44
N VAL A 124 -4.12 2.91 -16.68
CA VAL A 124 -2.88 2.13 -16.65
C VAL A 124 -3.17 0.73 -17.16
N ASP A 125 -2.45 0.28 -18.18
CA ASP A 125 -2.63 -1.03 -18.79
C ASP A 125 -1.83 -2.12 -18.06
N ALA A 126 -0.69 -1.75 -17.47
CA ALA A 126 0.12 -2.66 -16.68
C ALA A 126 0.93 -1.92 -15.62
N TYR A 127 1.25 -2.62 -14.54
CA TYR A 127 2.14 -2.11 -13.48
C TYR A 127 3.06 -3.21 -12.96
N ALA A 128 4.20 -2.79 -12.42
CA ALA A 128 5.13 -3.67 -11.72
C ALA A 128 5.50 -3.05 -10.37
N VAL A 129 5.44 -3.88 -9.32
CA VAL A 129 5.96 -3.50 -8.01
C VAL A 129 7.49 -3.49 -8.09
N ASN A 130 8.10 -2.35 -7.79
CA ASN A 130 9.53 -2.22 -7.85
C ASN A 130 10.21 -2.96 -6.72
N GLY A 131 11.22 -3.75 -7.10
CA GLY A 131 12.07 -4.51 -6.21
C GLY A 131 11.39 -5.75 -5.64
N TRP A 132 11.83 -6.92 -6.08
CA TRP A 132 11.47 -8.17 -5.42
C TRP A 132 12.17 -8.27 -4.07
N GLU A 133 13.47 -7.99 -4.05
CA GLU A 133 14.34 -8.13 -2.89
C GLU A 133 14.88 -6.77 -2.42
N SER A 134 14.96 -6.56 -1.13
CA SER A 134 15.61 -5.40 -0.55
C SER A 134 17.10 -5.41 -0.86
N MET A 135 17.60 -4.34 -1.43
CA MET A 135 19.03 -4.09 -1.61
C MET A 135 19.43 -2.91 -0.72
N LYS A 136 20.48 -3.10 0.07
CA LYS A 136 20.89 -2.18 1.13
C LYS A 136 21.05 -0.72 0.69
N LEU A 137 21.75 -0.48 -0.41
CA LEU A 137 22.16 0.87 -0.78
C LEU A 137 21.25 1.55 -1.80
N GLU A 138 20.45 0.79 -2.54
CA GLU A 138 19.65 1.35 -3.61
C GLU A 138 18.15 1.31 -3.34
N ASN A 139 17.65 0.21 -2.82
CA ASN A 139 16.22 -0.03 -2.82
C ASN A 139 15.76 -0.81 -1.60
N HIS A 140 15.04 -0.14 -0.74
CA HIS A 140 14.40 -0.74 0.42
C HIS A 140 12.91 -1.05 0.17
N SER A 141 12.41 -0.82 -1.04
CA SER A 141 11.01 -1.02 -1.38
C SER A 141 10.60 -2.48 -1.59
N GLY A 142 11.56 -3.39 -1.69
CA GLY A 142 11.32 -4.81 -1.97
C GLY A 142 10.26 -5.47 -1.08
N ILE A 143 9.57 -6.45 -1.67
CA ILE A 143 8.54 -7.25 -0.99
C ILE A 143 9.16 -8.23 0.00
N VAL A 144 10.34 -8.77 -0.34
CA VAL A 144 11.10 -9.69 0.51
C VAL A 144 12.42 -9.06 0.97
N ASP A 145 12.95 -9.57 2.05
CA ASP A 145 14.27 -9.20 2.55
C ASP A 145 15.38 -10.02 1.88
N ASN A 146 16.63 -9.82 2.31
CA ASN A 146 17.81 -10.51 1.80
C ASN A 146 17.76 -12.03 1.98
N TYR A 147 16.93 -12.54 2.88
CA TYR A 147 16.71 -13.97 3.12
C TYR A 147 15.48 -14.49 2.39
N ARG A 148 14.84 -13.67 1.59
CA ARG A 148 13.61 -13.99 0.86
C ARG A 148 12.38 -14.18 1.74
N PHE A 149 12.38 -13.66 2.95
CA PHE A 149 11.20 -13.59 3.79
C PHE A 149 10.37 -12.35 3.47
N PRO A 150 9.04 -12.46 3.42
CA PRO A 150 8.17 -11.29 3.28
C PRO A 150 8.44 -10.26 4.38
N LYS A 151 8.56 -9.00 4.00
CA LYS A 151 8.79 -7.90 4.94
C LYS A 151 7.55 -7.50 5.71
N GLY A 152 6.36 -7.81 5.17
CA GLY A 152 5.06 -7.61 5.78
C GLY A 152 4.16 -8.83 5.56
N ASP A 153 2.87 -8.69 5.88
CA ASP A 153 1.87 -9.73 5.67
C ASP A 153 1.51 -9.84 4.18
N PRO A 154 1.84 -10.97 3.50
CA PRO A 154 1.55 -11.16 2.08
C PRO A 154 0.06 -11.09 1.73
N GLU A 155 -0.84 -11.39 2.67
CA GLU A 155 -2.29 -11.34 2.45
C GLU A 155 -2.76 -9.91 2.15
N VAL A 156 -2.07 -8.90 2.65
CA VAL A 156 -2.34 -7.49 2.33
C VAL A 156 -2.16 -7.26 0.83
N MET A 157 -1.03 -7.71 0.27
CA MET A 157 -0.75 -7.57 -1.16
C MET A 157 -1.71 -8.42 -2.01
N ALA A 158 -1.98 -9.64 -1.60
CA ALA A 158 -2.91 -10.54 -2.27
C ALA A 158 -4.31 -9.91 -2.38
N ARG A 159 -4.79 -9.27 -1.32
CA ARG A 159 -6.09 -8.60 -1.31
C ARG A 159 -6.17 -7.47 -2.33
N TYR A 160 -5.15 -6.60 -2.39
CA TYR A 160 -5.14 -5.47 -3.34
C TYR A 160 -4.97 -5.92 -4.80
N ASN A 161 -4.43 -7.12 -5.03
CA ASN A 161 -4.29 -7.74 -6.35
C ASN A 161 -5.43 -8.71 -6.68
N ALA A 162 -6.45 -8.86 -5.82
CA ALA A 162 -7.57 -9.73 -6.11
C ALA A 162 -8.32 -9.30 -7.39
N PRO A 163 -8.68 -10.25 -8.29
CA PRO A 163 -9.32 -9.93 -9.57
C PRO A 163 -10.75 -9.39 -9.44
N LEU A 164 -11.34 -9.50 -8.25
CA LEU A 164 -12.58 -8.83 -7.87
C LEU A 164 -12.34 -8.17 -6.51
N TYR A 165 -12.42 -6.85 -6.46
CA TYR A 165 -12.05 -6.08 -5.28
C TYR A 165 -12.96 -4.86 -5.13
N LEU A 166 -13.37 -4.54 -3.89
CA LEU A 166 -14.08 -3.31 -3.55
C LEU A 166 -13.11 -2.33 -2.89
N ALA A 167 -12.89 -1.20 -3.54
CA ALA A 167 -12.06 -0.12 -3.04
C ALA A 167 -12.93 0.92 -2.33
N VAL A 168 -12.53 1.29 -1.11
CA VAL A 168 -13.19 2.33 -0.32
C VAL A 168 -12.25 3.53 -0.24
N LYS A 169 -12.71 4.68 -0.73
CA LYS A 169 -11.97 5.94 -0.70
C LYS A 169 -12.64 6.91 0.25
N MET A 170 -11.85 7.59 1.03
CA MET A 170 -12.33 8.63 1.94
C MET A 170 -11.69 9.98 1.56
N ASN A 171 -12.41 11.07 1.79
CA ASN A 171 -11.88 12.40 1.53
C ASN A 171 -10.77 12.81 2.51
N ARG A 172 -10.69 12.18 3.68
CA ARG A 172 -9.66 12.42 4.72
C ARG A 172 -9.33 11.12 5.44
N LYS A 173 -8.07 10.94 5.79
CA LYS A 173 -7.60 9.83 6.63
C LYS A 173 -7.88 10.06 8.12
N VAL A 174 -7.72 11.31 8.53
CA VAL A 174 -7.93 11.75 9.92
C VAL A 174 -9.02 12.80 9.90
N VAL A 175 -10.01 12.60 10.75
CA VAL A 175 -11.15 13.51 10.91
C VAL A 175 -11.38 13.78 12.38
N SER A 176 -11.81 14.99 12.72
CA SER A 176 -12.21 15.32 14.08
C SER A 176 -13.63 14.81 14.36
N THR A 177 -13.92 14.53 15.61
CA THR A 177 -15.29 14.23 16.05
C THR A 177 -16.23 15.36 15.63
N GLY A 178 -17.31 15.01 14.98
CA GLY A 178 -18.30 15.97 14.47
C GLY A 178 -18.06 16.45 13.04
N ASP A 179 -16.90 16.17 12.42
CA ASP A 179 -16.64 16.46 11.02
C ASP A 179 -17.39 15.48 10.10
N THR A 180 -17.81 15.98 8.93
CA THR A 180 -18.38 15.11 7.91
C THR A 180 -17.29 14.41 7.12
N THR A 181 -17.36 13.09 7.06
CA THR A 181 -16.53 12.24 6.22
C THR A 181 -17.31 11.81 4.99
N LEU A 182 -16.68 11.94 3.82
CA LEU A 182 -17.23 11.48 2.54
C LEU A 182 -16.52 10.20 2.11
N VAL A 183 -17.32 9.25 1.63
CA VAL A 183 -16.83 7.94 1.18
C VAL A 183 -17.31 7.68 -0.24
N ASP A 184 -16.37 7.27 -1.09
CA ASP A 184 -16.63 6.73 -2.42
C ASP A 184 -16.30 5.24 -2.43
N THR A 185 -17.06 4.48 -3.20
CA THR A 185 -16.83 3.04 -3.36
C THR A 185 -16.68 2.69 -4.83
N TYR A 186 -15.58 2.00 -5.13
CA TYR A 186 -15.29 1.50 -6.47
C TYR A 186 -15.23 -0.03 -6.46
N ILE A 187 -15.54 -0.63 -7.60
CA ILE A 187 -15.24 -2.03 -7.86
C ILE A 187 -14.09 -2.12 -8.86
N VAL A 188 -13.15 -2.99 -8.60
CA VAL A 188 -12.21 -3.52 -9.59
C VAL A 188 -12.75 -4.86 -10.04
N ASN A 189 -13.04 -5.03 -11.32
CA ASN A 189 -13.81 -6.15 -11.86
C ASN A 189 -13.16 -6.80 -13.07
N GLU A 190 -12.08 -7.52 -12.84
CA GLU A 190 -11.39 -8.30 -13.89
C GLU A 190 -12.11 -9.62 -14.21
N LYS A 191 -13.13 -9.99 -13.41
CA LYS A 191 -13.96 -11.17 -13.63
C LYS A 191 -15.18 -10.94 -14.53
N ASN A 192 -15.31 -9.73 -15.08
CA ASN A 192 -16.42 -9.33 -15.93
C ASN A 192 -17.80 -9.60 -15.29
N LEU A 193 -17.91 -9.40 -13.98
CA LEU A 193 -19.18 -9.48 -13.26
C LEU A 193 -20.15 -8.45 -13.83
N LYS A 194 -21.42 -8.81 -14.02
CA LYS A 194 -22.48 -7.93 -14.56
C LYS A 194 -23.76 -8.12 -13.78
N GLY A 195 -24.54 -7.08 -13.67
CA GLY A 195 -25.87 -7.15 -13.06
C GLY A 195 -26.13 -6.14 -11.97
N SER A 196 -27.26 -6.31 -11.31
CA SER A 196 -27.72 -5.45 -10.22
C SER A 196 -27.44 -6.13 -8.89
N TYR A 197 -26.79 -5.38 -7.99
CA TYR A 197 -26.38 -5.87 -6.67
C TYR A 197 -26.80 -4.89 -5.57
N ILE A 198 -26.75 -5.34 -4.35
CA ILE A 198 -26.89 -4.48 -3.18
C ILE A 198 -25.50 -4.22 -2.62
N LEU A 199 -25.09 -2.97 -2.67
CA LEU A 199 -23.91 -2.49 -1.95
C LEU A 199 -24.30 -2.22 -0.50
N ASN A 200 -23.54 -2.78 0.43
CA ASN A 200 -23.73 -2.58 1.85
C ASN A 200 -22.43 -2.04 2.47
N LEU A 201 -22.44 -0.78 2.89
CA LEU A 201 -21.32 -0.11 3.54
C LEU A 201 -21.59 -0.02 5.04
N VAL A 202 -20.59 -0.38 5.84
CA VAL A 202 -20.69 -0.38 7.30
C VAL A 202 -19.43 0.25 7.87
N ALA A 203 -19.58 1.32 8.63
CA ALA A 203 -18.53 1.88 9.46
C ALA A 203 -18.63 1.29 10.88
N LYS A 204 -17.51 0.85 11.43
CA LYS A 204 -17.41 0.26 12.77
C LYS A 204 -16.38 1.02 13.59
N ASP A 205 -16.61 1.09 14.91
CA ASP A 205 -15.61 1.55 15.87
C ASP A 205 -14.56 0.46 16.16
N GLU A 206 -13.58 0.77 17.00
CA GLU A 206 -12.53 -0.16 17.43
C GLU A 206 -13.08 -1.40 18.16
N SER A 207 -14.23 -1.29 18.79
CA SER A 207 -14.92 -2.39 19.48
C SER A 207 -15.76 -3.25 18.54
N GLY A 208 -15.85 -2.87 17.24
CA GLY A 208 -16.63 -3.56 16.23
C GLY A 208 -18.11 -3.14 16.18
N ASN A 209 -18.55 -2.15 16.96
CA ASN A 209 -19.92 -1.66 16.91
C ASN A 209 -20.15 -0.86 15.64
N VAL A 210 -21.34 -1.01 15.06
CA VAL A 210 -21.74 -0.26 13.87
C VAL A 210 -22.05 1.18 14.26
N VAL A 211 -21.27 2.12 13.72
CA VAL A 211 -21.46 3.57 13.96
C VAL A 211 -22.18 4.25 12.80
N ALA A 212 -22.09 3.70 11.60
CA ALA A 212 -22.85 4.14 10.45
C ALA A 212 -23.05 2.99 9.45
N SER A 213 -24.12 3.05 8.67
CA SER A 213 -24.35 2.09 7.60
C SER A 213 -25.08 2.74 6.43
N HIS A 214 -24.81 2.26 5.23
CA HIS A 214 -25.47 2.68 4.01
C HIS A 214 -25.74 1.47 3.13
N LYS A 215 -26.91 1.42 2.53
CA LYS A 215 -27.32 0.31 1.66
C LYS A 215 -27.93 0.89 0.40
N GLU A 216 -27.39 0.49 -0.74
CA GLU A 216 -27.81 1.01 -2.03
C GLU A 216 -27.85 -0.10 -3.10
N ARG A 217 -28.76 0.01 -4.05
CA ARG A 217 -28.79 -0.81 -5.25
C ARG A 217 -27.83 -0.23 -6.28
N VAL A 218 -26.86 -1.02 -6.71
CA VAL A 218 -25.83 -0.63 -7.68
C VAL A 218 -25.90 -1.54 -8.90
N THR A 219 -25.47 -1.00 -10.06
CA THR A 219 -25.31 -1.78 -11.29
C THR A 219 -23.85 -1.91 -11.63
N VAL A 220 -23.37 -3.16 -11.71
CA VAL A 220 -22.03 -3.50 -12.18
C VAL A 220 -22.11 -3.74 -13.68
N LYS A 221 -21.32 -3.01 -14.46
CA LYS A 221 -21.40 -2.99 -15.92
C LYS A 221 -20.54 -4.09 -16.56
N GLY A 222 -19.39 -4.38 -15.98
CA GLY A 222 -18.36 -5.21 -16.62
C GLY A 222 -17.78 -4.53 -17.84
N GLY A 223 -17.07 -5.28 -18.67
CA GLY A 223 -16.41 -4.76 -19.87
C GLY A 223 -14.92 -4.55 -19.67
N ASN A 224 -14.33 -3.67 -20.48
CA ASN A 224 -12.89 -3.43 -20.48
C ASN A 224 -12.44 -2.39 -19.44
N ASP A 225 -13.38 -1.59 -18.93
CA ASP A 225 -13.12 -0.67 -17.82
C ASP A 225 -13.25 -1.44 -16.51
N TYR A 226 -12.14 -1.90 -15.97
CA TYR A 226 -12.14 -2.72 -14.75
C TYR A 226 -12.53 -1.94 -13.50
N GLY A 227 -12.15 -0.66 -13.42
CA GLY A 227 -12.51 0.23 -12.31
C GLY A 227 -13.83 0.94 -12.57
N GLN A 228 -14.83 0.74 -11.72
CA GLN A 228 -16.11 1.42 -11.80
C GLN A 228 -16.49 2.02 -10.45
N CYS A 229 -16.85 3.31 -10.44
CA CYS A 229 -17.49 3.91 -9.27
C CYS A 229 -18.90 3.35 -9.11
N LEU A 230 -19.16 2.72 -7.98
CA LEU A 230 -20.46 2.16 -7.63
C LEU A 230 -21.33 3.15 -6.86
N GLN A 231 -20.68 3.91 -5.96
CA GLN A 231 -21.34 4.88 -5.09
C GLN A 231 -20.36 6.01 -4.80
N SER A 232 -20.82 7.24 -4.76
CA SER A 232 -19.99 8.42 -4.46
C SER A 232 -20.67 9.31 -3.43
N GLY A 233 -19.87 9.89 -2.54
CA GLY A 233 -20.30 10.91 -1.61
C GLY A 233 -21.20 10.40 -0.47
N TRP A 234 -21.11 9.13 -0.06
CA TRP A 234 -21.77 8.73 1.17
C TRP A 234 -21.15 9.51 2.34
N ALA A 235 -21.98 10.30 2.99
CA ALA A 235 -21.56 11.15 4.10
C ALA A 235 -21.97 10.56 5.43
N PHE A 236 -21.05 10.52 6.39
CA PHE A 236 -21.35 10.22 7.78
C PHE A 236 -20.47 11.05 8.72
N ILE A 237 -20.89 11.16 9.97
CA ILE A 237 -20.18 11.90 11.01
C ILE A 237 -19.66 10.88 12.03
N PRO A 238 -18.33 10.69 12.15
CA PRO A 238 -17.74 9.89 13.22
C PRO A 238 -18.08 10.48 14.58
N LYS A 239 -18.44 9.60 15.51
CA LYS A 239 -18.77 9.98 16.89
C LYS A 239 -17.60 9.74 17.83
#